data_cdcffd256f051e2185bada781fb258ef
#
_entry.id   cdcffd256f051e2185bada781fb258ef
#
_cell.length_a   1.000
_cell.length_b   1.000
_cell.length_c   1.000
_cell.angle_alpha   90.00
_cell.angle_beta   90.00
_cell.angle_gamma   90.00
#
_symmetry.space_group_name_H-M   'P 1'
#
loop_
_entity.id
_entity.type
_entity.pdbx_description
1 polymer ?
#
loop_
_entity_poly.entity_id
_entity_poly.type
_entity_poly.pdbx_seq_one_letter_code
_entity_poly.pdbx_strand_id
1 'polypeptide(L)'
;LPPLFRGLSAPVRAATGSVLVVALLGAFSELRPMVGKKPLSMTLVIQMFMLCAGALICMITKTPPKSVGGTSVFRSGMVAVVCVFGVAWLSDTIFKAHLNELKEVLVEYVKLYPWAYAVVLLLVSKLVNSQAAAIAIVVPVAISIGTPTGVVVGCCSACYGYYIIPTYPSDLASIEFDRSGTTHIGKFVINHSFILPGLIGVITATICGYFMAIARGWFYSLSFNALSDLQHLFI
;
A
#
# COMPACT_ATOMS: atom_id res chain seq x y z
N LEU A 1 22.01 18.39 -19.92
CA LEU A 1 20.84 17.58 -19.55
C LEU A 1 20.71 16.44 -20.55
N PRO A 2 20.43 15.18 -20.12
CA PRO A 2 20.21 14.04 -21.02
C PRO A 2 19.15 14.37 -22.08
N PRO A 3 19.25 13.84 -23.30
CA PRO A 3 18.34 14.16 -24.40
C PRO A 3 16.87 13.92 -24.08
N LEU A 4 16.58 13.05 -23.11
CA LEU A 4 15.22 12.72 -22.65
C LEU A 4 14.45 13.92 -22.07
N PHE A 5 15.15 14.95 -21.57
CA PHE A 5 14.55 16.09 -20.90
C PHE A 5 14.44 17.36 -21.79
N ARG A 6 14.96 17.32 -23.02
CA ARG A 6 15.00 18.51 -23.90
C ARG A 6 13.65 19.00 -24.40
N GLY A 7 12.64 18.13 -24.46
CA GLY A 7 11.29 18.48 -24.93
C GLY A 7 10.27 18.82 -23.82
N LEU A 8 10.65 18.72 -22.56
CA LEU A 8 9.74 18.94 -21.44
C LEU A 8 9.63 20.42 -21.06
N SER A 9 8.42 20.87 -20.75
CA SER A 9 8.20 22.22 -20.21
C SER A 9 8.90 22.41 -18.86
N ALA A 10 9.21 23.65 -18.50
CA ALA A 10 9.92 23.97 -17.25
C ALA A 10 9.24 23.38 -15.99
N PRO A 11 7.89 23.45 -15.82
CA PRO A 11 7.22 22.82 -14.68
C PRO A 11 7.38 21.30 -14.65
N VAL A 12 7.31 20.63 -15.80
CA VAL A 12 7.47 19.17 -15.88
C VAL A 12 8.90 18.78 -15.50
N ARG A 13 9.92 19.53 -15.92
CA ARG A 13 11.31 19.29 -15.53
C ARG A 13 11.52 19.45 -14.03
N ALA A 14 10.90 20.47 -13.40
CA ALA A 14 10.96 20.69 -11.96
C ALA A 14 10.31 19.52 -11.19
N ALA A 15 9.14 19.08 -11.62
CA ALA A 15 8.45 17.95 -11.02
C ALA A 15 9.26 16.64 -11.15
N THR A 16 9.75 16.34 -12.35
CA THR A 16 10.59 15.14 -12.61
C THR A 16 11.89 15.19 -11.80
N GLY A 17 12.53 16.36 -11.72
CA GLY A 17 13.73 16.54 -10.91
C GLY A 17 13.47 16.26 -9.42
N SER A 18 12.35 16.73 -8.89
CA SER A 18 11.95 16.47 -7.49
C SER A 18 11.70 14.98 -7.23
N VAL A 19 11.04 14.29 -8.15
CA VAL A 19 10.82 12.83 -8.04
C VAL A 19 12.15 12.08 -8.05
N LEU A 20 13.09 12.46 -8.93
CA LEU A 20 14.43 11.85 -8.97
C LEU A 20 15.20 12.08 -7.67
N VAL A 21 15.16 13.28 -7.11
CA VAL A 21 15.81 13.58 -5.81
C VAL A 21 15.19 12.72 -4.71
N VAL A 22 13.88 12.62 -4.64
CA VAL A 22 13.17 11.77 -3.67
C VAL A 22 13.55 10.30 -3.83
N ALA A 23 13.66 9.81 -5.07
CA ALA A 23 14.09 8.44 -5.35
C ALA A 23 15.54 8.18 -4.89
N LEU A 24 16.44 9.12 -5.11
CA LEU A 24 17.83 9.05 -4.63
C LEU A 24 17.90 9.03 -3.09
N LEU A 25 17.14 9.89 -2.42
CA LEU A 25 17.04 9.90 -0.95
C LEU A 25 16.39 8.63 -0.40
N GLY A 26 15.54 7.97 -1.20
CA GLY A 26 14.99 6.66 -0.89
C GLY A 26 16.02 5.55 -0.96
N ALA A 27 16.84 5.56 -2.03
CA ALA A 27 17.90 4.57 -2.25
C ALA A 27 19.06 4.71 -1.25
N PHE A 28 19.41 5.95 -0.90
CA PHE A 28 20.55 6.25 -0.01
C PHE A 28 20.06 6.94 1.26
N SER A 29 19.82 6.15 2.32
CA SER A 29 19.32 6.66 3.61
C SER A 29 20.28 7.66 4.26
N GLU A 30 21.57 7.58 3.99
CA GLU A 30 22.63 8.45 4.50
C GLU A 30 22.54 9.89 3.98
N LEU A 31 21.94 10.07 2.80
CA LEU A 31 21.73 11.40 2.19
C LEU A 31 20.48 12.11 2.74
N ARG A 32 19.67 11.45 3.54
CA ARG A 32 18.46 12.06 4.12
C ARG A 32 18.84 13.10 5.18
N PRO A 33 18.07 14.20 5.27
CA PRO A 33 18.24 15.14 6.36
C PRO A 33 18.12 14.44 7.72
N MET A 34 19.03 14.76 8.63
CA MET A 34 19.04 14.18 9.97
C MET A 34 18.26 15.05 10.93
N VAL A 35 17.41 14.44 11.75
CA VAL A 35 16.78 15.09 12.89
C VAL A 35 17.28 14.42 14.15
N GLY A 36 18.20 15.11 14.83
CA GLY A 36 18.95 14.52 15.93
C GLY A 36 19.89 13.41 15.44
N LYS A 37 19.75 12.20 15.96
CA LYS A 37 20.56 11.03 15.61
C LYS A 37 19.91 10.09 14.56
N LYS A 38 18.71 10.42 14.07
CA LYS A 38 17.98 9.55 13.15
C LYS A 38 17.70 10.26 11.81
N PRO A 39 17.78 9.57 10.67
CA PRO A 39 17.37 10.14 9.40
C PRO A 39 15.84 10.37 9.39
N LEU A 40 15.40 11.41 8.69
CA LEU A 40 13.98 11.70 8.48
C LEU A 40 13.26 10.50 7.85
N SER A 41 12.03 10.27 8.26
CA SER A 41 11.19 9.25 7.64
C SER A 41 10.95 9.58 6.16
N MET A 42 10.91 8.56 5.32
CA MET A 42 10.73 8.75 3.88
C MET A 42 9.42 9.49 3.54
N THR A 43 8.38 9.28 4.33
CA THR A 43 7.09 9.97 4.20
C THR A 43 7.26 11.49 4.33
N LEU A 44 7.98 11.96 5.35
CA LEU A 44 8.24 13.39 5.55
C LEU A 44 9.13 13.95 4.44
N VAL A 45 10.14 13.20 4.00
CA VAL A 45 11.01 13.61 2.88
C VAL A 45 10.18 13.82 1.62
N ILE A 46 9.30 12.88 1.26
CA ILE A 46 8.40 13.02 0.10
C ILE A 46 7.52 14.27 0.24
N GLN A 47 6.87 14.45 1.39
CA GLN A 47 5.99 15.61 1.62
C GLN A 47 6.74 16.93 1.47
N MET A 48 7.92 17.06 2.08
CA MET A 48 8.73 18.27 2.00
C MET A 48 9.15 18.57 0.56
N PHE A 49 9.69 17.59 -0.15
CA PHE A 49 10.15 17.81 -1.52
C PHE A 49 9.01 18.08 -2.49
N MET A 50 7.86 17.42 -2.35
CA MET A 50 6.70 17.66 -3.20
C MET A 50 6.10 19.05 -2.96
N LEU A 51 6.04 19.54 -1.72
CA LEU A 51 5.60 20.89 -1.41
C LEU A 51 6.57 21.94 -1.94
N CYS A 52 7.88 21.73 -1.77
CA CYS A 52 8.90 22.61 -2.34
C CYS A 52 8.83 22.65 -3.87
N ALA A 53 8.64 21.51 -4.51
CA ALA A 53 8.48 21.43 -5.97
C ALA A 53 7.25 22.20 -6.44
N GLY A 54 6.12 22.05 -5.75
CA GLY A 54 4.91 22.82 -6.05
C GLY A 54 5.11 24.33 -5.94
N ALA A 55 5.77 24.77 -4.87
CA ALA A 55 6.11 26.18 -4.66
C ALA A 55 7.04 26.71 -5.77
N LEU A 56 8.11 25.98 -6.11
CA LEU A 56 9.04 26.34 -7.18
C LEU A 56 8.35 26.41 -8.54
N ILE A 57 7.45 25.47 -8.85
CA ILE A 57 6.68 25.51 -10.09
C ILE A 57 5.83 26.79 -10.15
N CYS A 58 5.10 27.12 -9.09
CA CYS A 58 4.30 28.35 -9.03
C CYS A 58 5.16 29.60 -9.21
N MET A 59 6.35 29.65 -8.62
CA MET A 59 7.28 30.76 -8.75
C MET A 59 7.83 30.89 -10.17
N ILE A 60 8.29 29.79 -10.77
CA ILE A 60 8.88 29.78 -12.13
C ILE A 60 7.82 30.10 -13.18
N THR A 61 6.60 29.58 -13.04
CA THR A 61 5.51 29.81 -14.01
C THR A 61 4.74 31.10 -13.75
N LYS A 62 5.02 31.77 -12.63
CA LYS A 62 4.27 32.96 -12.17
C LYS A 62 2.76 32.68 -12.04
N THR A 63 2.40 31.45 -11.76
CA THR A 63 1.00 31.02 -11.61
C THR A 63 0.50 31.43 -10.23
N PRO A 64 -0.60 32.18 -10.12
CA PRO A 64 -1.13 32.60 -8.84
C PRO A 64 -1.64 31.33 -8.08
N PRO A 65 -1.25 31.14 -6.80
CA PRO A 65 -1.65 29.96 -6.02
C PRO A 65 -3.17 29.76 -5.95
N LYS A 66 -3.93 30.84 -6.00
CA LYS A 66 -5.42 30.79 -6.02
C LYS A 66 -5.99 30.03 -7.21
N SER A 67 -5.30 30.03 -8.36
CA SER A 67 -5.77 29.31 -9.56
C SER A 67 -5.63 27.81 -9.44
N VAL A 68 -4.72 27.33 -8.60
CA VAL A 68 -4.51 25.87 -8.37
C VAL A 68 -5.77 25.22 -7.82
N GLY A 69 -6.41 25.85 -6.82
CA GLY A 69 -7.63 25.35 -6.20
C GLY A 69 -8.83 25.24 -7.14
N GLY A 70 -8.82 26.00 -8.25
CA GLY A 70 -9.86 25.96 -9.29
C GLY A 70 -9.69 24.84 -10.32
N THR A 71 -8.54 24.17 -10.35
CA THR A 71 -8.28 23.12 -11.35
C THR A 71 -9.04 21.83 -11.05
N SER A 72 -9.43 21.11 -12.10
CA SER A 72 -10.07 19.80 -11.97
C SER A 72 -9.18 18.82 -11.20
N VAL A 73 -7.89 18.81 -11.50
CA VAL A 73 -6.90 17.94 -10.85
C VAL A 73 -6.83 18.17 -9.34
N PHE A 74 -6.84 19.44 -8.89
CA PHE A 74 -6.85 19.75 -7.47
C PHE A 74 -8.14 19.29 -6.78
N ARG A 75 -9.29 19.53 -7.43
CA ARG A 75 -10.59 19.09 -6.90
C ARG A 75 -10.65 17.58 -6.74
N SER A 76 -10.25 16.82 -7.76
CA SER A 76 -10.17 15.36 -7.70
C SER A 76 -9.23 14.87 -6.60
N GLY A 77 -8.07 15.49 -6.47
CA GLY A 77 -7.14 15.22 -5.38
C GLY A 77 -7.74 15.46 -4.00
N MET A 78 -8.49 16.57 -3.81
CA MET A 78 -9.16 16.86 -2.54
C MET A 78 -10.29 15.89 -2.23
N VAL A 79 -11.08 15.49 -3.22
CA VAL A 79 -12.09 14.42 -3.06
C VAL A 79 -11.41 13.13 -2.59
N ALA A 80 -10.32 12.72 -3.25
CA ALA A 80 -9.56 11.55 -2.85
C ALA A 80 -9.05 11.66 -1.40
N VAL A 81 -8.50 12.80 -1.00
CA VAL A 81 -8.02 13.04 0.38
C VAL A 81 -9.14 12.88 1.38
N VAL A 82 -10.30 13.51 1.17
CA VAL A 82 -11.46 13.42 2.08
C VAL A 82 -11.97 11.98 2.20
N CYS A 83 -12.11 11.28 1.07
CA CYS A 83 -12.55 9.89 1.05
C CYS A 83 -11.56 8.97 1.79
N VAL A 84 -10.25 9.12 1.52
CA VAL A 84 -9.21 8.31 2.18
C VAL A 84 -9.19 8.55 3.67
N PHE A 85 -9.23 9.80 4.11
CA PHE A 85 -9.28 10.12 5.55
C PHE A 85 -10.50 9.50 6.22
N GLY A 86 -11.69 9.67 5.64
CA GLY A 86 -12.92 9.12 6.20
C GLY A 86 -12.90 7.59 6.32
N VAL A 87 -12.54 6.91 5.24
CA VAL A 87 -12.53 5.44 5.22
C VAL A 87 -11.39 4.86 6.04
N ALA A 88 -10.19 5.45 5.98
CA ALA A 88 -9.06 4.98 6.76
C ALA A 88 -9.32 5.12 8.27
N TRP A 89 -9.88 6.24 8.69
CA TRP A 89 -10.20 6.47 10.10
C TRP A 89 -11.30 5.54 10.60
N LEU A 90 -12.37 5.36 9.80
CA LEU A 90 -13.43 4.42 10.11
C LEU A 90 -12.88 2.99 10.27
N SER A 91 -12.09 2.54 9.31
CA SER A 91 -11.48 1.21 9.33
C SER A 91 -10.57 1.02 10.54
N ASP A 92 -9.70 1.97 10.83
CA ASP A 92 -8.78 1.92 11.98
C ASP A 92 -9.55 1.85 13.31
N THR A 93 -10.64 2.62 13.45
CA THR A 93 -11.49 2.64 14.64
C THR A 93 -12.19 1.30 14.84
N ILE A 94 -12.83 0.77 13.81
CA ILE A 94 -13.52 -0.53 13.87
C ILE A 94 -12.52 -1.64 14.18
N PHE A 95 -11.38 -1.64 13.49
CA PHE A 95 -10.37 -2.68 13.65
C PHE A 95 -9.78 -2.69 15.06
N LYS A 96 -9.44 -1.52 15.61
CA LYS A 96 -8.93 -1.40 16.99
C LYS A 96 -9.97 -1.83 18.03
N ALA A 97 -11.24 -1.50 17.81
CA ALA A 97 -12.33 -1.88 18.73
C ALA A 97 -12.55 -3.40 18.78
N HIS A 98 -12.46 -4.08 17.63
CA HIS A 98 -12.82 -5.51 17.50
C HIS A 98 -11.61 -6.44 17.26
N LEU A 99 -10.39 -5.95 17.49
CA LEU A 99 -9.17 -6.71 17.17
C LEU A 99 -9.10 -8.05 17.89
N ASN A 100 -9.52 -8.11 19.16
CA ASN A 100 -9.46 -9.34 19.94
C ASN A 100 -10.50 -10.37 19.47
N GLU A 101 -11.72 -9.94 19.22
CA GLU A 101 -12.79 -10.79 18.68
C GLU A 101 -12.41 -11.35 17.31
N LEU A 102 -11.85 -10.50 16.44
CA LEU A 102 -11.35 -10.92 15.15
C LEU A 102 -10.23 -11.97 15.28
N LYS A 103 -9.30 -11.78 16.22
CA LYS A 103 -8.22 -12.76 16.46
C LYS A 103 -8.76 -14.12 16.89
N GLU A 104 -9.74 -14.17 17.78
CA GLU A 104 -10.34 -15.43 18.27
C GLU A 104 -10.98 -16.21 17.11
N VAL A 105 -11.82 -15.52 16.31
CA VAL A 105 -12.44 -16.11 15.12
C VAL A 105 -11.38 -16.60 14.12
N LEU A 106 -10.33 -15.80 13.90
CA LEU A 106 -9.24 -16.14 12.99
C LEU A 106 -8.49 -17.40 13.43
N VAL A 107 -8.18 -17.51 14.72
CA VAL A 107 -7.48 -18.65 15.30
C VAL A 107 -8.25 -19.94 15.08
N GLU A 108 -9.55 -19.94 15.30
CA GLU A 108 -10.39 -21.13 15.16
C GLU A 108 -10.41 -21.62 13.70
N TYR A 109 -10.69 -20.75 12.74
CA TYR A 109 -10.79 -21.12 11.33
C TYR A 109 -9.45 -21.48 10.70
N VAL A 110 -8.37 -20.78 11.01
CA VAL A 110 -7.04 -21.09 10.43
C VAL A 110 -6.45 -22.37 10.97
N LYS A 111 -6.74 -22.74 12.22
CA LYS A 111 -6.35 -24.07 12.77
C LYS A 111 -6.99 -25.22 12.03
N LEU A 112 -8.27 -25.09 11.67
CA LEU A 112 -9.00 -26.13 10.95
C LEU A 112 -8.61 -26.19 9.48
N TYR A 113 -8.39 -25.04 8.86
CA TYR A 113 -8.13 -24.91 7.43
C TYR A 113 -6.98 -23.96 7.16
N PRO A 114 -5.74 -24.41 6.96
CA PRO A 114 -4.58 -23.54 6.72
C PRO A 114 -4.73 -22.57 5.55
N TRP A 115 -5.49 -22.94 4.51
CA TRP A 115 -5.80 -22.06 3.39
C TRP A 115 -6.71 -20.87 3.77
N ALA A 116 -7.48 -21.01 4.85
CA ALA A 116 -8.33 -19.94 5.37
C ALA A 116 -7.50 -18.70 5.78
N TYR A 117 -6.21 -18.89 6.10
CA TYR A 117 -5.28 -17.80 6.32
C TYR A 117 -5.26 -16.78 5.17
N ALA A 118 -5.31 -17.23 3.91
CA ALA A 118 -5.33 -16.36 2.75
C ALA A 118 -6.60 -15.49 2.71
N VAL A 119 -7.76 -16.07 2.99
CA VAL A 119 -9.04 -15.34 3.03
C VAL A 119 -9.01 -14.29 4.13
N VAL A 120 -8.52 -14.67 5.29
CA VAL A 120 -8.37 -13.78 6.43
C VAL A 120 -7.45 -12.61 6.10
N LEU A 121 -6.27 -12.90 5.55
CA LEU A 121 -5.32 -11.85 5.17
C LEU A 121 -5.91 -10.90 4.13
N LEU A 122 -6.67 -11.42 3.17
CA LEU A 122 -7.39 -10.63 2.18
C LEU A 122 -8.39 -9.67 2.84
N LEU A 123 -9.23 -10.19 3.74
CA LEU A 123 -10.24 -9.39 4.44
C LEU A 123 -9.60 -8.35 5.35
N VAL A 124 -8.61 -8.74 6.13
CA VAL A 124 -7.89 -7.81 7.02
C VAL A 124 -7.19 -6.72 6.22
N SER A 125 -6.53 -7.06 5.11
CA SER A 125 -5.86 -6.07 4.26
C SER A 125 -6.84 -5.06 3.69
N LYS A 126 -8.07 -5.48 3.39
CA LYS A 126 -9.13 -4.57 2.96
C LYS A 126 -9.60 -3.66 4.10
N LEU A 127 -9.82 -4.20 5.29
CA LEU A 127 -10.28 -3.42 6.44
C LEU A 127 -9.26 -2.38 6.89
N VAL A 128 -7.98 -2.76 6.92
CA VAL A 128 -6.88 -1.86 7.34
C VAL A 128 -6.43 -0.92 6.23
N ASN A 129 -6.79 -1.18 4.97
CA ASN A 129 -6.30 -0.46 3.78
C ASN A 129 -4.77 -0.32 3.74
N SER A 130 -4.05 -1.29 4.28
CA SER A 130 -2.58 -1.30 4.34
C SER A 130 -2.05 -2.73 4.33
N GLN A 131 -1.25 -3.05 3.33
CA GLN A 131 -0.59 -4.35 3.20
C GLN A 131 0.35 -4.62 4.37
N ALA A 132 1.21 -3.64 4.67
CA ALA A 132 2.20 -3.77 5.74
C ALA A 132 1.53 -3.97 7.11
N ALA A 133 0.48 -3.20 7.40
CA ALA A 133 -0.25 -3.34 8.64
C ALA A 133 -1.00 -4.68 8.72
N ALA A 134 -1.61 -5.14 7.61
CA ALA A 134 -2.27 -6.43 7.57
C ALA A 134 -1.29 -7.59 7.84
N ILE A 135 -0.12 -7.56 7.20
CA ILE A 135 0.94 -8.54 7.44
C ILE A 135 1.42 -8.48 8.89
N ALA A 136 1.72 -7.29 9.41
CA ALA A 136 2.20 -7.11 10.77
C ALA A 136 1.21 -7.61 11.85
N ILE A 137 -0.09 -7.61 11.55
CA ILE A 137 -1.13 -8.10 12.47
C ILE A 137 -1.36 -9.59 12.31
N VAL A 138 -1.53 -10.07 11.08
CA VAL A 138 -2.02 -11.43 10.81
C VAL A 138 -0.89 -12.47 10.87
N VAL A 139 0.32 -12.14 10.40
CA VAL A 139 1.46 -13.07 10.39
C VAL A 139 1.86 -13.56 11.79
N PRO A 140 2.08 -12.69 12.78
CA PRO A 140 2.42 -13.16 14.13
C PRO A 140 1.33 -14.06 14.74
N VAL A 141 0.06 -13.75 14.47
CA VAL A 141 -1.06 -14.58 14.93
C VAL A 141 -1.02 -15.94 14.25
N ALA A 142 -0.86 -15.98 12.93
CA ALA A 142 -0.77 -17.24 12.18
C ALA A 142 0.37 -18.13 12.67
N ILE A 143 1.54 -17.54 12.93
CA ILE A 143 2.70 -18.27 13.47
C ILE A 143 2.42 -18.78 14.89
N SER A 144 1.81 -17.96 15.75
CA SER A 144 1.51 -18.35 17.14
C SER A 144 0.53 -19.52 17.27
N ILE A 145 -0.34 -19.70 16.28
CA ILE A 145 -1.28 -20.84 16.22
C ILE A 145 -0.71 -22.06 15.51
N GLY A 146 0.56 -22.00 15.06
CA GLY A 146 1.25 -23.12 14.43
C GLY A 146 0.99 -23.26 12.93
N THR A 147 0.53 -22.19 12.25
CA THR A 147 0.39 -22.24 10.79
C THR A 147 1.77 -22.42 10.14
N PRO A 148 1.93 -23.40 9.22
CA PRO A 148 3.21 -23.63 8.57
C PRO A 148 3.74 -22.39 7.88
N THR A 149 5.00 -22.04 8.11
CA THR A 149 5.63 -20.84 7.57
C THR A 149 5.55 -20.76 6.05
N GLY A 150 5.62 -21.91 5.37
CA GLY A 150 5.44 -22.01 3.93
C GLY A 150 4.07 -21.53 3.47
N VAL A 151 3.00 -21.83 4.22
CA VAL A 151 1.65 -21.34 3.94
C VAL A 151 1.59 -19.82 4.13
N VAL A 152 2.18 -19.33 5.23
CA VAL A 152 2.21 -17.91 5.55
C VAL A 152 2.89 -17.12 4.42
N VAL A 153 4.05 -17.57 3.97
CA VAL A 153 4.80 -16.93 2.88
C VAL A 153 4.11 -17.12 1.54
N GLY A 154 3.65 -18.34 1.23
CA GLY A 154 2.99 -18.64 -0.04
C GLY A 154 1.70 -17.87 -0.26
N CYS A 155 0.94 -17.62 0.80
CA CYS A 155 -0.31 -16.87 0.74
C CYS A 155 -0.13 -15.35 0.93
N CYS A 156 1.11 -14.84 0.99
CA CYS A 156 1.38 -13.43 1.27
C CYS A 156 0.74 -12.46 0.24
N SER A 157 0.55 -12.93 -0.99
CA SER A 157 -0.14 -12.17 -2.06
C SER A 157 -1.60 -11.81 -1.70
N ALA A 158 -2.22 -12.54 -0.79
CA ALA A 158 -3.57 -12.23 -0.30
C ALA A 158 -3.65 -10.90 0.47
N CYS A 159 -2.51 -10.29 0.88
CA CYS A 159 -2.51 -8.96 1.50
C CYS A 159 -2.90 -7.82 0.56
N TYR A 160 -3.12 -8.09 -0.72
CA TYR A 160 -3.56 -7.12 -1.73
C TYR A 160 -5.09 -7.00 -1.86
N GLY A 161 -5.85 -7.19 -0.79
CA GLY A 161 -7.32 -7.07 -0.80
C GLY A 161 -7.86 -5.64 -0.82
N TYR A 162 -7.02 -4.62 -0.66
CA TYR A 162 -7.44 -3.23 -0.50
C TYR A 162 -8.16 -2.65 -1.73
N TYR A 163 -7.91 -3.16 -2.93
CA TYR A 163 -8.56 -2.69 -4.17
C TYR A 163 -10.04 -3.12 -4.29
N ILE A 164 -10.52 -4.08 -3.52
CA ILE A 164 -11.90 -4.62 -3.60
C ILE A 164 -12.94 -3.50 -3.47
N ILE A 165 -12.71 -2.58 -2.55
CA ILE A 165 -13.44 -1.31 -2.48
C ILE A 165 -12.41 -0.21 -2.74
N PRO A 166 -12.59 0.65 -3.76
CA PRO A 166 -11.58 1.62 -4.17
C PRO A 166 -11.48 2.78 -3.17
N THR A 167 -10.83 2.53 -2.07
CA THR A 167 -10.62 3.49 -0.97
C THR A 167 -9.15 3.84 -0.78
N TYR A 168 -8.28 3.14 -1.50
CA TYR A 168 -6.86 3.40 -1.46
C TYR A 168 -6.50 4.63 -2.30
N PRO A 169 -5.58 5.50 -1.83
CA PRO A 169 -5.27 6.76 -2.50
C PRO A 169 -4.88 6.61 -3.98
N SER A 170 -4.12 5.57 -4.33
CA SER A 170 -3.70 5.33 -5.70
C SER A 170 -4.86 4.95 -6.62
N ASP A 171 -5.82 4.19 -6.10
CA ASP A 171 -6.97 3.73 -6.88
C ASP A 171 -7.91 4.89 -7.19
N LEU A 172 -8.20 5.70 -6.17
CA LEU A 172 -9.00 6.92 -6.33
C LEU A 172 -8.31 7.92 -7.26
N ALA A 173 -7.01 8.12 -7.09
CA ALA A 173 -6.25 9.00 -7.96
C ALA A 173 -6.25 8.51 -9.41
N SER A 174 -6.11 7.20 -9.63
CA SER A 174 -6.15 6.61 -10.99
C SER A 174 -7.49 6.82 -11.67
N ILE A 175 -8.60 6.71 -10.93
CA ILE A 175 -9.95 6.91 -11.46
C ILE A 175 -10.19 8.39 -11.75
N GLU A 176 -9.87 9.28 -10.81
CA GLU A 176 -10.16 10.70 -10.90
C GLU A 176 -9.27 11.44 -11.90
N PHE A 177 -8.05 10.96 -12.14
CA PHE A 177 -7.11 11.58 -13.07
C PHE A 177 -7.17 10.99 -14.48
N ASP A 178 -7.90 9.89 -14.67
CA ASP A 178 -8.06 9.29 -15.99
C ASP A 178 -8.91 10.16 -16.91
N ARG A 179 -8.27 10.71 -17.94
CA ARG A 179 -8.93 11.51 -18.97
C ARG A 179 -9.55 10.67 -20.09
N SER A 180 -9.18 9.41 -20.19
CA SER A 180 -9.69 8.48 -21.22
C SER A 180 -11.11 8.00 -20.89
N GLY A 181 -11.52 8.09 -19.62
CA GLY A 181 -12.81 7.60 -19.16
C GLY A 181 -12.92 6.07 -19.13
N THR A 182 -11.79 5.36 -19.24
CA THR A 182 -11.76 3.88 -19.22
C THR A 182 -11.78 3.32 -17.82
N THR A 183 -11.28 4.08 -16.83
CA THR A 183 -11.40 3.74 -15.41
C THR A 183 -12.63 4.40 -14.82
N HIS A 184 -13.44 3.63 -14.10
CA HIS A 184 -14.66 4.14 -13.48
C HIS A 184 -14.97 3.41 -12.19
N ILE A 185 -15.72 4.08 -11.31
CA ILE A 185 -16.40 3.46 -10.18
C ILE A 185 -17.83 3.19 -10.62
N GLY A 186 -18.26 1.94 -10.53
CA GLY A 186 -19.61 1.56 -10.87
C GLY A 186 -20.65 2.07 -9.87
N LYS A 187 -21.92 1.84 -10.17
CA LYS A 187 -23.07 2.35 -9.40
C LYS A 187 -23.02 2.01 -7.90
N PHE A 188 -22.36 0.91 -7.54
CA PHE A 188 -22.30 0.41 -6.17
C PHE A 188 -20.89 0.38 -5.60
N VAL A 189 -19.97 1.21 -6.04
CA VAL A 189 -18.57 1.28 -5.57
C VAL A 189 -17.79 -0.04 -5.80
N ILE A 190 -18.41 -1.18 -5.69
CA ILE A 190 -17.81 -2.52 -5.84
C ILE A 190 -17.57 -2.85 -7.32
N ASN A 191 -18.39 -2.33 -8.23
CA ASN A 191 -18.22 -2.57 -9.67
C ASN A 191 -17.33 -1.51 -10.31
N HIS A 192 -16.03 -1.63 -10.14
CA HIS A 192 -15.04 -0.74 -10.74
C HIS A 192 -14.06 -1.51 -11.63
N SER A 193 -13.31 -0.77 -12.46
CA SER A 193 -12.43 -1.35 -13.49
C SER A 193 -11.32 -2.27 -12.96
N PHE A 194 -10.90 -2.11 -11.70
CA PHE A 194 -9.81 -2.89 -11.10
C PHE A 194 -10.25 -4.20 -10.45
N ILE A 195 -11.56 -4.40 -10.20
CA ILE A 195 -12.02 -5.53 -9.36
C ILE A 195 -11.70 -6.88 -10.01
N LEU A 196 -12.03 -7.03 -11.28
CA LEU A 196 -11.85 -8.30 -11.98
C LEU A 196 -10.38 -8.65 -12.19
N PRO A 197 -9.54 -7.78 -12.79
CA PRO A 197 -8.11 -8.07 -12.95
C PRO A 197 -7.39 -8.23 -11.61
N GLY A 198 -7.75 -7.45 -10.59
CA GLY A 198 -7.19 -7.57 -9.26
C GLY A 198 -7.53 -8.89 -8.59
N LEU A 199 -8.80 -9.32 -8.62
CA LEU A 199 -9.21 -10.62 -8.08
C LEU A 199 -8.50 -11.78 -8.77
N ILE A 200 -8.47 -11.77 -10.09
CA ILE A 200 -7.78 -12.82 -10.87
C ILE A 200 -6.30 -12.86 -10.46
N GLY A 201 -5.63 -11.69 -10.41
CA GLY A 201 -4.23 -11.60 -10.04
C GLY A 201 -3.94 -12.12 -8.64
N VAL A 202 -4.69 -11.67 -7.64
CA VAL A 202 -4.50 -12.09 -6.24
C VAL A 202 -4.83 -13.56 -6.03
N ILE A 203 -5.93 -14.05 -6.59
CA ILE A 203 -6.31 -15.47 -6.47
C ILE A 203 -5.25 -16.35 -7.13
N THR A 204 -4.84 -16.03 -8.36
CA THR A 204 -3.81 -16.80 -9.07
C THR A 204 -2.48 -16.79 -8.32
N ALA A 205 -2.02 -15.62 -7.87
CA ALA A 205 -0.77 -15.50 -7.13
C ALA A 205 -0.82 -16.28 -5.80
N THR A 206 -1.96 -16.24 -5.09
CA THR A 206 -2.14 -16.97 -3.83
C THR A 206 -2.15 -18.49 -4.04
N ILE A 207 -2.86 -18.96 -5.06
CA ILE A 207 -2.89 -20.39 -5.42
C ILE A 207 -1.49 -20.86 -5.83
N CYS A 208 -0.81 -20.14 -6.71
CA CYS A 208 0.55 -20.48 -7.13
C CYS A 208 1.52 -20.48 -5.93
N GLY A 209 1.46 -19.46 -5.08
CA GLY A 209 2.28 -19.39 -3.88
C GLY A 209 2.04 -20.54 -2.90
N TYR A 210 0.79 -20.92 -2.70
CA TYR A 210 0.41 -22.05 -1.87
C TYR A 210 0.97 -23.39 -2.43
N PHE A 211 0.80 -23.63 -3.74
CA PHE A 211 1.36 -24.81 -4.38
C PHE A 211 2.89 -24.83 -4.37
N MET A 212 3.54 -23.69 -4.55
CA MET A 212 5.00 -23.58 -4.43
C MET A 212 5.48 -23.92 -3.01
N ALA A 213 4.75 -23.50 -1.99
CA ALA A 213 5.06 -23.85 -0.59
C ALA A 213 4.94 -25.37 -0.35
N ILE A 214 3.93 -26.01 -0.92
CA ILE A 214 3.77 -27.46 -0.88
C ILE A 214 4.93 -28.17 -1.59
N ALA A 215 5.20 -27.77 -2.83
CA ALA A 215 6.23 -28.39 -3.69
C ALA A 215 7.65 -28.30 -3.09
N ARG A 216 7.93 -27.22 -2.34
CA ARG A 216 9.22 -27.03 -1.64
C ARG A 216 9.32 -27.77 -0.32
N GLY A 217 8.30 -28.51 0.11
CA GLY A 217 8.28 -29.18 1.40
C GLY A 217 8.28 -28.23 2.61
N TRP A 218 7.99 -26.97 2.42
CA TRP A 218 8.00 -25.95 3.48
C TRP A 218 6.92 -26.17 4.55
N PHE A 219 6.07 -27.16 4.36
CA PHE A 219 5.09 -27.57 5.36
C PHE A 219 5.73 -28.30 6.56
N TYR A 220 6.93 -28.89 6.37
CA TYR A 220 7.55 -29.75 7.39
C TYR A 220 8.87 -29.21 7.95
N SER A 221 9.43 -28.17 7.39
CA SER A 221 10.78 -27.71 7.68
C SER A 221 10.82 -26.25 8.11
N LEU A 222 10.46 -26.01 9.35
CA LEU A 222 11.09 -24.94 10.14
C LEU A 222 10.89 -25.25 11.60
N SER A 223 11.87 -25.97 12.16
CA SER A 223 12.05 -26.06 13.60
C SER A 223 12.16 -24.62 14.18
N PHE A 224 11.70 -24.51 15.40
CA PHE A 224 11.55 -23.32 16.24
C PHE A 224 12.73 -22.31 16.26
N ASN A 225 13.88 -22.65 15.68
CA ASN A 225 15.09 -21.82 15.69
C ASN A 225 15.12 -20.69 14.66
N ALA A 226 14.26 -20.71 13.61
CA ALA A 226 14.20 -19.63 12.64
C ALA A 226 13.33 -18.44 13.10
N LEU A 227 12.59 -18.60 14.18
CA LEU A 227 11.77 -17.51 14.77
C LEU A 227 12.62 -16.45 15.47
N SER A 228 13.80 -16.79 15.98
CA SER A 228 14.71 -15.84 16.61
C SER A 228 15.33 -14.89 15.58
N ASP A 229 15.59 -15.36 14.38
CA ASP A 229 16.22 -14.58 13.31
C ASP A 229 15.27 -13.58 12.65
N LEU A 230 13.97 -13.92 12.60
CA LEU A 230 12.95 -13.00 12.09
C LEU A 230 12.60 -11.87 13.07
N GLN A 231 12.68 -12.09 14.36
CA GLN A 231 12.47 -11.03 15.36
C GLN A 231 13.54 -9.93 15.26
N HIS A 232 14.77 -10.26 14.84
CA HIS A 232 15.84 -9.27 14.65
C HIS A 232 15.71 -8.46 13.36
N LEU A 233 14.86 -8.86 12.43
CA LEU A 233 14.64 -8.14 11.16
C LEU A 233 13.55 -7.06 11.24
N PHE A 234 12.70 -7.09 12.28
CA PHE A 234 11.54 -6.19 12.45
C PHE A 234 11.65 -5.24 13.65
N ILE A 235 12.78 -5.26 14.37
CA ILE A 235 13.15 -4.26 15.39
C ILE A 235 14.21 -3.32 14.81
#